data_256e7772201ad5889cc57208a69f3fac
#
_entry.id   256e7772201ad5889cc57208a69f3fac
#
_cell.length_a   1.000
_cell.length_b   1.000
_cell.length_c   1.000
_cell.angle_alpha   90.00
_cell.angle_beta   90.00
_cell.angle_gamma   90.00
#
_symmetry.space_group_name_H-M   'P 1'
#
loop_
_entity.id
_entity.type
_entity.pdbx_description
1 polymer ?
#
loop_
_entity_poly.entity_id
_entity_poly.type
_entity_poly.pdbx_seq_one_letter_code
_entity_poly.pdbx_strand_id
1 'polypeptide(L)'
;MILDMTIPVSACGPSFHIQHVCTDAPSFKPAQRADIVRLEKAILDLNGGHDGADQCHLTHHFAPKVYGREILLPAGSDVVGKIHRHAHLNVIVKGRALVATEFGSHEVKAGDIFVSEPGTKRAVHAIEDTVWMTIHPNEADTQDLEQIEEYVIAPSYGALSFEDTKKVGVA
;
A
#
# COMPACT_ATOMS: atom_id res chain seq x y z
N MET A 1 -11.73 8.77 -41.68
CA MET A 1 -10.27 8.84 -41.76
C MET A 1 -9.74 8.39 -40.41
N ILE A 2 -9.50 7.07 -40.29
CA ILE A 2 -9.06 6.40 -39.06
C ILE A 2 -7.52 6.42 -39.12
N LEU A 3 -6.88 7.10 -38.18
CA LEU A 3 -5.43 7.07 -38.00
C LEU A 3 -5.05 5.73 -37.36
N ASP A 4 -4.46 4.87 -38.19
CA ASP A 4 -3.80 3.64 -37.74
C ASP A 4 -2.49 4.03 -37.02
N MET A 5 -2.50 3.96 -35.68
CA MET A 5 -1.30 4.08 -34.86
C MET A 5 -0.76 2.69 -34.54
N THR A 6 -0.15 2.06 -35.49
CA THR A 6 0.66 0.86 -35.26
C THR A 6 1.95 1.28 -34.55
N ILE A 7 2.02 1.04 -33.25
CA ILE A 7 3.27 1.15 -32.48
C ILE A 7 4.08 -0.12 -32.76
N PRO A 8 5.30 -0.03 -33.28
CA PRO A 8 6.13 -1.21 -33.50
C PRO A 8 6.52 -1.81 -32.15
N VAL A 9 6.07 -3.04 -31.90
CA VAL A 9 6.54 -3.85 -30.77
C VAL A 9 7.95 -4.34 -31.10
N SER A 10 8.95 -3.56 -30.75
CA SER A 10 10.35 -3.97 -30.81
C SER A 10 10.74 -4.64 -29.49
N ALA A 11 10.90 -5.96 -29.57
CA ALA A 11 11.72 -6.82 -28.73
C ALA A 11 11.86 -6.41 -27.24
N CYS A 12 10.88 -6.76 -26.40
CA CYS A 12 11.08 -6.90 -24.98
C CYS A 12 11.51 -8.33 -24.68
N GLY A 13 12.80 -8.51 -24.34
CA GLY A 13 13.31 -9.75 -23.79
C GLY A 13 12.69 -10.06 -22.41
N PRO A 14 12.76 -11.33 -21.94
CA PRO A 14 12.12 -11.74 -20.71
C PRO A 14 12.90 -11.24 -19.51
N SER A 15 12.39 -10.26 -18.80
CA SER A 15 12.69 -9.88 -17.41
C SER A 15 12.37 -8.40 -17.18
N PHE A 16 11.10 -8.06 -16.96
CA PHE A 16 10.79 -6.79 -16.30
C PHE A 16 10.81 -7.00 -14.79
N HIS A 17 12.01 -6.98 -14.22
CA HIS A 17 12.19 -6.53 -12.87
C HIS A 17 12.15 -5.00 -12.93
N ILE A 18 11.01 -4.39 -12.65
CA ILE A 18 10.99 -2.96 -12.36
C ILE A 18 11.56 -2.79 -10.96
N GLN A 19 12.87 -2.83 -10.86
CA GLN A 19 13.57 -2.19 -9.77
C GLN A 19 13.66 -0.70 -10.13
N HIS A 20 12.64 0.09 -9.81
CA HIS A 20 12.85 1.50 -9.59
C HIS A 20 13.67 1.65 -8.31
N VAL A 21 14.96 1.43 -8.43
CA VAL A 21 15.92 1.92 -7.45
C VAL A 21 16.00 3.41 -7.69
N CYS A 22 15.29 4.22 -6.91
CA CYS A 22 15.66 5.61 -6.72
C CYS A 22 17.03 5.61 -6.05
N THR A 23 18.10 5.78 -6.82
CA THR A 23 19.49 5.71 -6.37
C THR A 23 19.93 6.89 -5.53
N ASP A 24 19.07 7.89 -5.31
CA ASP A 24 19.40 9.15 -4.61
C ASP A 24 18.52 9.44 -3.39
N ALA A 25 17.64 8.53 -2.96
CA ALA A 25 16.92 8.69 -1.70
C ALA A 25 17.86 8.35 -0.53
N PRO A 26 17.87 9.14 0.57
CA PRO A 26 18.63 8.77 1.76
C PRO A 26 18.24 7.38 2.19
N SER A 27 19.21 6.46 2.26
CA SER A 27 18.97 5.08 2.68
C SER A 27 18.65 5.05 4.17
N PHE A 28 17.37 5.06 4.52
CA PHE A 28 16.94 4.81 5.89
C PHE A 28 17.11 3.32 6.19
N LYS A 29 17.54 3.01 7.42
CA LYS A 29 17.60 1.63 7.88
C LYS A 29 16.19 1.02 7.83
N PRO A 30 16.05 -0.26 7.43
CA PRO A 30 14.77 -0.95 7.52
C PRO A 30 14.19 -0.85 8.92
N ALA A 31 12.90 -0.51 9.04
CA ALA A 31 12.20 -0.54 10.30
C ALA A 31 11.95 -2.01 10.69
N GLN A 32 12.17 -2.35 11.96
CA GLN A 32 11.76 -3.68 12.40
C GLN A 32 10.23 -3.73 12.57
N ARG A 33 9.61 -4.89 12.35
CA ARG A 33 8.16 -5.07 12.60
C ARG A 33 7.75 -4.57 13.99
N ALA A 34 8.57 -4.85 15.00
CA ALA A 34 8.34 -4.41 16.37
C ALA A 34 8.33 -2.86 16.51
N ASP A 35 9.11 -2.15 15.69
CA ASP A 35 9.14 -0.69 15.70
C ASP A 35 7.86 -0.10 15.11
N ILE A 36 7.37 -0.68 14.01
CA ILE A 36 6.12 -0.27 13.37
C ILE A 36 4.93 -0.52 14.31
N VAL A 37 4.89 -1.67 14.98
CA VAL A 37 3.83 -2.01 15.95
C VAL A 37 3.91 -1.09 17.18
N ARG A 38 5.10 -0.71 17.63
CA ARG A 38 5.25 0.27 18.72
C ARG A 38 4.74 1.65 18.32
N LEU A 39 5.03 2.08 17.10
CA LEU A 39 4.52 3.35 16.57
C LEU A 39 2.98 3.33 16.49
N GLU A 40 2.39 2.26 15.96
CA GLU A 40 0.94 2.08 15.93
C GLU A 40 0.33 2.19 17.32
N LYS A 41 0.91 1.48 18.29
CA LYS A 41 0.46 1.57 19.70
C LYS A 41 0.58 2.99 20.25
N ALA A 42 1.67 3.68 19.98
CA ALA A 42 1.87 5.06 20.43
C ALA A 42 0.82 6.01 19.82
N ILE A 43 0.48 5.85 18.55
CA ILE A 43 -0.58 6.62 17.88
C ILE A 43 -1.93 6.35 18.54
N LEU A 44 -2.28 5.09 18.80
CA LEU A 44 -3.52 4.70 19.48
C LEU A 44 -3.59 5.30 20.90
N ASP A 45 -2.49 5.20 21.67
CA ASP A 45 -2.43 5.72 23.04
C ASP A 45 -2.60 7.26 23.07
N LEU A 46 -2.01 7.99 22.11
CA LEU A 46 -2.12 9.44 22.00
C LEU A 46 -3.53 9.89 21.55
N ASN A 47 -4.20 9.09 20.73
CA ASN A 47 -5.50 9.41 20.16
C ASN A 47 -6.68 8.77 20.92
N GLY A 48 -6.49 8.33 22.16
CA GLY A 48 -7.55 7.74 22.98
C GLY A 48 -8.09 6.42 22.43
N GLY A 49 -7.25 5.65 21.74
CA GLY A 49 -7.59 4.35 21.14
C GLY A 49 -8.02 4.43 19.66
N HIS A 50 -8.01 5.61 19.04
CA HIS A 50 -8.30 5.78 17.63
C HIS A 50 -7.03 5.70 16.79
N ASP A 51 -7.08 4.99 15.66
CA ASP A 51 -5.94 4.81 14.74
C ASP A 51 -5.63 6.04 13.87
N GLY A 52 -6.39 7.13 14.06
CA GLY A 52 -6.28 8.35 13.27
C GLY A 52 -6.93 8.26 11.88
N ALA A 53 -7.48 7.10 11.51
CA ALA A 53 -8.16 6.93 10.23
C ALA A 53 -9.40 7.83 10.09
N ASP A 54 -10.03 8.20 11.20
CA ASP A 54 -11.19 9.11 11.25
C ASP A 54 -10.85 10.51 10.73
N GLN A 55 -9.56 10.89 10.76
CA GLN A 55 -9.08 12.18 10.24
C GLN A 55 -8.74 12.10 8.74
N CYS A 56 -8.70 10.89 8.19
CA CYS A 56 -8.38 10.65 6.80
C CYS A 56 -9.68 10.46 6.00
N HIS A 57 -9.83 11.25 4.93
CA HIS A 57 -10.96 11.04 4.02
C HIS A 57 -10.75 9.77 3.19
N LEU A 58 -11.73 8.87 3.26
CA LEU A 58 -11.74 7.62 2.50
C LEU A 58 -12.78 7.70 1.38
N THR A 59 -12.38 7.26 0.19
CA THR A 59 -13.27 7.06 -0.95
C THR A 59 -13.14 5.64 -1.45
N HIS A 60 -14.27 5.00 -1.73
CA HIS A 60 -14.34 3.62 -2.19
C HIS A 60 -14.76 3.57 -3.65
N HIS A 61 -14.02 2.83 -4.46
CA HIS A 61 -14.23 2.67 -5.88
C HIS A 61 -14.48 1.20 -6.20
N PHE A 62 -15.51 0.93 -6.99
CA PHE A 62 -15.90 -0.43 -7.36
C PHE A 62 -15.95 -0.57 -8.88
N ALA A 63 -15.32 -1.63 -9.39
CA ALA A 63 -15.46 -2.12 -10.74
C ALA A 63 -15.64 -3.65 -10.68
N PRO A 64 -16.14 -4.31 -11.73
CA PRO A 64 -16.32 -5.76 -11.70
C PRO A 64 -15.04 -6.48 -11.25
N LYS A 65 -15.14 -7.23 -10.14
CA LYS A 65 -14.02 -7.97 -9.51
C LYS A 65 -12.86 -7.13 -8.99
N VAL A 66 -13.02 -5.81 -8.89
CA VAL A 66 -11.97 -4.88 -8.42
C VAL A 66 -12.53 -3.93 -7.37
N TYR A 67 -11.76 -3.73 -6.31
CA TYR A 67 -12.01 -2.74 -5.28
C TYR A 67 -10.83 -1.77 -5.17
N GLY A 68 -11.10 -0.48 -5.29
CA GLY A 68 -10.15 0.60 -5.05
C GLY A 68 -10.47 1.33 -3.75
N ARG A 69 -9.47 1.50 -2.89
CA ARG A 69 -9.57 2.30 -1.66
C ARG A 69 -8.62 3.50 -1.79
N GLU A 70 -9.21 4.67 -1.87
CA GLU A 70 -8.49 5.93 -1.88
C GLU A 70 -8.50 6.54 -0.49
N ILE A 71 -7.35 7.03 -0.05
CA ILE A 71 -7.19 7.74 1.23
C ILE A 71 -6.50 9.07 0.98
N LEU A 72 -7.03 10.14 1.56
CA LEU A 72 -6.35 11.43 1.66
C LEU A 72 -5.66 11.50 3.02
N LEU A 73 -4.34 11.60 3.00
CA LEU A 73 -3.47 11.81 4.15
C LEU A 73 -3.10 13.30 4.20
N PRO A 74 -3.56 14.06 5.19
CA PRO A 74 -3.14 15.46 5.35
C PRO A 74 -1.63 15.57 5.57
N ALA A 75 -1.02 16.66 5.10
CA ALA A 75 0.39 16.95 5.34
C ALA A 75 0.72 16.93 6.84
N GLY A 76 1.85 16.28 7.20
CA GLY A 76 2.30 16.13 8.57
C GLY A 76 1.63 15.01 9.35
N SER A 77 0.70 14.24 8.75
CA SER A 77 0.10 13.09 9.43
C SER A 77 1.02 11.88 9.42
N ASP A 78 1.02 11.15 10.53
CA ASP A 78 1.66 9.84 10.69
C ASP A 78 0.57 8.77 10.81
N VAL A 79 0.65 7.76 9.96
CA VAL A 79 -0.30 6.64 9.96
C VAL A 79 0.42 5.31 9.88
N VAL A 80 -0.16 4.29 10.49
CA VAL A 80 0.31 2.92 10.32
C VAL A 80 -0.76 2.12 9.60
N GLY A 81 -0.39 1.59 8.43
CA GLY A 81 -1.29 0.80 7.59
C GLY A 81 -1.62 -0.55 8.19
N LYS A 82 -2.78 -1.08 7.85
CA LYS A 82 -3.21 -2.44 8.19
C LYS A 82 -2.35 -3.48 7.45
N ILE A 83 -2.33 -4.71 7.95
CA ILE A 83 -1.64 -5.84 7.31
C ILE A 83 -2.57 -6.40 6.24
N HIS A 84 -2.13 -6.47 4.99
CA HIS A 84 -2.92 -7.00 3.89
C HIS A 84 -2.61 -8.50 3.67
N ARG A 85 -3.66 -9.31 3.45
CA ARG A 85 -3.54 -10.75 3.18
C ARG A 85 -3.02 -11.04 1.78
N HIS A 86 -3.30 -10.14 0.83
CA HIS A 86 -3.03 -10.35 -0.59
C HIS A 86 -2.11 -9.26 -1.13
N ALA A 87 -1.33 -9.63 -2.16
CA ALA A 87 -0.61 -8.64 -2.95
C ALA A 87 -1.61 -7.66 -3.58
N HIS A 88 -1.25 -6.38 -3.58
CA HIS A 88 -2.11 -5.34 -4.13
C HIS A 88 -1.30 -4.20 -4.74
N LEU A 89 -1.89 -3.50 -5.68
CA LEU A 89 -1.31 -2.32 -6.27
C LEU A 89 -1.51 -1.10 -5.37
N ASN A 90 -0.50 -0.25 -5.36
CA ASN A 90 -0.54 1.08 -4.76
C ASN A 90 -0.27 2.10 -5.84
N VAL A 91 -1.02 3.18 -5.83
CA VAL A 91 -0.88 4.32 -6.75
C VAL A 91 -0.85 5.59 -5.92
N ILE A 92 0.21 6.38 -6.05
CA ILE A 92 0.26 7.71 -5.46
C ILE A 92 -0.32 8.67 -6.47
N VAL A 93 -1.54 9.13 -6.20
CA VAL A 93 -2.28 10.02 -7.12
C VAL A 93 -1.80 11.46 -7.00
N LYS A 94 -1.48 11.89 -5.76
CA LYS A 94 -1.04 13.26 -5.44
C LYS A 94 -0.12 13.25 -4.23
N GLY A 95 0.76 14.24 -4.13
CA GLY A 95 1.57 14.52 -2.94
C GLY A 95 2.83 13.67 -2.85
N ARG A 96 3.41 13.65 -1.63
CA ARG A 96 4.63 12.92 -1.28
C ARG A 96 4.54 12.40 0.15
N ALA A 97 5.08 11.22 0.37
CA ALA A 97 5.14 10.62 1.70
C ALA A 97 6.42 9.82 1.90
N LEU A 98 6.91 9.75 3.14
CA LEU A 98 7.92 8.79 3.55
C LEU A 98 7.24 7.49 3.98
N VAL A 99 7.76 6.38 3.51
CA VAL A 99 7.24 5.04 3.82
C VAL A 99 8.35 4.23 4.47
N ALA A 100 8.06 3.63 5.60
CA ALA A 100 8.94 2.69 6.29
C ALA A 100 8.28 1.33 6.40
N THR A 101 9.00 0.29 5.97
CA THR A 101 8.62 -1.12 6.10
C THR A 101 9.77 -1.92 6.67
N GLU A 102 9.55 -3.20 6.98
CA GLU A 102 10.63 -4.12 7.36
C GLU A 102 11.65 -4.39 6.25
N PHE A 103 11.29 -4.08 5.00
CA PHE A 103 12.16 -4.27 3.83
C PHE A 103 12.96 -3.02 3.45
N GLY A 104 12.69 -1.89 4.08
CA GLY A 104 13.35 -0.62 3.85
C GLY A 104 12.44 0.58 3.99
N SER A 105 13.02 1.76 3.81
CA SER A 105 12.32 3.03 3.84
C SER A 105 12.64 3.83 2.59
N HIS A 106 11.64 4.48 2.02
CA HIS A 106 11.79 5.27 0.81
C HIS A 106 10.72 6.36 0.74
N GLU A 107 10.96 7.36 -0.07
CA GLU A 107 9.95 8.36 -0.41
C GLU A 107 9.12 7.87 -1.59
N VAL A 108 7.81 8.10 -1.51
CA VAL A 108 6.86 7.90 -2.61
C VAL A 108 6.25 9.25 -3.00
N LYS A 109 5.93 9.42 -4.27
CA LYS A 109 5.39 10.67 -4.82
C LYS A 109 4.35 10.43 -5.91
N ALA A 110 3.63 11.46 -6.26
CA ALA A 110 2.64 11.43 -7.33
C ALA A 110 3.20 10.79 -8.61
N GLY A 111 2.48 9.79 -9.14
CA GLY A 111 2.85 8.99 -10.30
C GLY A 111 3.55 7.67 -9.97
N ASP A 112 3.97 7.44 -8.72
CA ASP A 112 4.55 6.16 -8.33
C ASP A 112 3.46 5.07 -8.27
N ILE A 113 3.79 3.91 -8.84
CA ILE A 113 2.95 2.71 -8.82
C ILE A 113 3.84 1.54 -8.37
N PHE A 114 3.39 0.82 -7.35
CA PHE A 114 4.15 -0.32 -6.83
C PHE A 114 3.24 -1.40 -6.24
N VAL A 115 3.78 -2.60 -6.12
CA VAL A 115 3.10 -3.74 -5.49
C VAL A 115 3.49 -3.81 -4.01
N SER A 116 2.53 -4.05 -3.14
CA SER A 116 2.77 -4.49 -1.78
C SER A 116 2.57 -5.98 -1.68
N GLU A 117 3.55 -6.65 -1.12
CA GLU A 117 3.47 -8.07 -0.87
C GLU A 117 2.55 -8.39 0.33
N PRO A 118 1.96 -9.59 0.38
CA PRO A 118 1.18 -10.05 1.53
C PRO A 118 1.97 -9.92 2.82
N GLY A 119 1.31 -9.53 3.90
CA GLY A 119 1.94 -9.39 5.22
C GLY A 119 2.74 -8.09 5.41
N THR A 120 2.88 -7.26 4.37
CA THR A 120 3.55 -5.96 4.53
C THR A 120 2.75 -5.04 5.44
N LYS A 121 3.40 -4.54 6.49
CA LYS A 121 2.90 -3.44 7.33
C LYS A 121 3.83 -2.24 7.16
N ARG A 122 3.25 -1.06 7.08
CA ARG A 122 4.03 0.17 6.83
C ARG A 122 3.65 1.29 7.76
N ALA A 123 4.64 2.09 8.14
CA ALA A 123 4.45 3.42 8.69
C ALA A 123 4.60 4.44 7.56
N VAL A 124 3.75 5.44 7.54
CA VAL A 124 3.71 6.48 6.51
C VAL A 124 3.69 7.84 7.19
N HIS A 125 4.58 8.73 6.77
CA HIS A 125 4.57 10.14 7.11
C HIS A 125 4.26 10.96 5.86
N ALA A 126 3.14 11.67 5.86
CA ALA A 126 2.73 12.51 4.74
C ALA A 126 3.53 13.82 4.75
N ILE A 127 4.42 14.02 3.78
CA ILE A 127 5.19 15.28 3.62
C ILE A 127 4.28 16.39 3.08
N GLU A 128 3.37 16.02 2.19
CA GLU A 128 2.36 16.88 1.57
C GLU A 128 1.00 16.21 1.68
N ASP A 129 -0.09 16.95 1.42
CA ASP A 129 -1.40 16.33 1.26
C ASP A 129 -1.32 15.23 0.20
N THR A 130 -1.39 13.99 0.62
CA THR A 130 -1.12 12.83 -0.21
C THR A 130 -2.41 12.06 -0.46
N VAL A 131 -2.76 11.87 -1.74
CA VAL A 131 -3.83 10.98 -2.17
C VAL A 131 -3.20 9.65 -2.60
N TRP A 132 -3.55 8.61 -1.86
CA TRP A 132 -3.02 7.27 -2.06
C TRP A 132 -4.16 6.30 -2.36
N MET A 133 -4.06 5.56 -3.46
CA MET A 133 -5.03 4.54 -3.83
C MET A 133 -4.40 3.14 -3.71
N THR A 134 -5.12 2.23 -3.07
CA THR A 134 -4.83 0.80 -3.09
C THR A 134 -5.86 0.08 -3.93
N ILE A 135 -5.44 -0.87 -4.76
CA ILE A 135 -6.31 -1.62 -5.68
C ILE A 135 -6.21 -3.10 -5.34
N HIS A 136 -7.34 -3.69 -4.99
CA HIS A 136 -7.47 -5.06 -4.50
C HIS A 136 -8.37 -5.91 -5.41
N PRO A 137 -8.13 -7.23 -5.49
CA PRO A 137 -9.13 -8.13 -6.03
C PRO A 137 -10.38 -8.11 -5.15
N ASN A 138 -11.55 -8.22 -5.78
CA ASN A 138 -12.86 -8.33 -5.13
C ASN A 138 -13.62 -9.50 -5.76
N GLU A 139 -13.17 -10.71 -5.48
CA GLU A 139 -13.67 -11.93 -6.11
C GLU A 139 -15.18 -12.15 -5.90
N ALA A 140 -15.69 -11.72 -4.74
CA ALA A 140 -17.12 -11.77 -4.43
C ALA A 140 -17.95 -10.72 -5.18
N ASP A 141 -17.29 -9.72 -5.79
CA ASP A 141 -17.93 -8.57 -6.44
C ASP A 141 -18.92 -7.83 -5.51
N THR A 142 -18.58 -7.79 -4.23
CA THR A 142 -19.40 -7.17 -3.18
C THR A 142 -19.07 -5.69 -3.01
N GLN A 143 -20.03 -4.92 -2.52
CA GLN A 143 -19.83 -3.53 -2.06
C GLN A 143 -19.93 -3.42 -0.53
N ASP A 144 -20.08 -4.53 0.15
CA ASP A 144 -20.07 -4.61 1.61
C ASP A 144 -18.65 -4.44 2.12
N LEU A 145 -18.39 -3.31 2.76
CA LEU A 145 -17.06 -2.94 3.23
C LEU A 145 -16.54 -3.85 4.36
N GLU A 146 -17.43 -4.41 5.19
CA GLU A 146 -17.04 -5.34 6.25
C GLU A 146 -16.52 -6.64 5.64
N GLN A 147 -17.23 -7.19 4.65
CA GLN A 147 -16.78 -8.38 3.93
C GLN A 147 -15.47 -8.15 3.18
N ILE A 148 -15.30 -6.98 2.57
CA ILE A 148 -14.07 -6.61 1.88
C ILE A 148 -12.93 -6.50 2.90
N GLU A 149 -13.13 -5.84 4.03
CA GLU A 149 -12.11 -5.71 5.07
C GLU A 149 -11.68 -7.07 5.61
N GLU A 150 -12.62 -7.96 5.91
CA GLU A 150 -12.32 -9.32 6.37
C GLU A 150 -11.49 -10.12 5.34
N TYR A 151 -11.80 -9.96 4.05
CA TYR A 151 -11.07 -10.62 2.97
C TYR A 151 -9.67 -10.03 2.76
N VAL A 152 -9.52 -8.71 2.82
CA VAL A 152 -8.28 -8.01 2.48
C VAL A 152 -7.31 -7.90 3.65
N ILE A 153 -7.81 -7.75 4.89
CA ILE A 153 -7.03 -7.39 6.07
C ILE A 153 -6.82 -8.58 7.00
N ALA A 154 -5.58 -8.71 7.49
CA ALA A 154 -5.25 -9.57 8.61
C ALA A 154 -5.17 -8.72 9.90
N PRO A 155 -5.88 -9.09 10.97
CA PRO A 155 -5.87 -8.32 12.23
C PRO A 155 -4.51 -8.35 12.94
N SER A 156 -3.67 -9.34 12.64
CA SER A 156 -2.31 -9.48 13.16
C SER A 156 -1.45 -10.33 12.24
N TYR A 157 -0.15 -10.31 12.43
CA TYR A 157 0.76 -11.22 11.70
C TYR A 157 0.45 -12.69 11.94
N GLY A 158 -0.01 -13.07 13.14
CA GLY A 158 -0.40 -14.44 13.46
C GLY A 158 -1.70 -14.91 12.77
N ALA A 159 -2.46 -13.98 12.22
CA ALA A 159 -3.68 -14.27 11.46
C ALA A 159 -3.45 -14.43 9.95
N LEU A 160 -2.20 -14.28 9.48
CA LEU A 160 -1.81 -14.61 8.12
C LEU A 160 -1.80 -16.14 7.96
N SER A 161 -2.44 -16.64 6.91
CA SER A 161 -2.38 -18.06 6.57
C SER A 161 -1.03 -18.41 5.94
N PHE A 162 -0.71 -19.72 5.94
CA PHE A 162 0.50 -20.21 5.24
C PHE A 162 0.45 -19.91 3.72
N GLU A 163 -0.73 -19.88 3.13
CA GLU A 163 -0.91 -19.51 1.71
C GLU A 163 -0.63 -18.02 1.47
N ASP A 164 -0.95 -17.15 2.42
CA ASP A 164 -0.64 -15.73 2.35
C ASP A 164 0.88 -15.49 2.39
N THR A 165 1.62 -16.32 3.10
CA THR A 165 3.08 -16.18 3.28
C THR A 165 3.92 -16.87 2.21
N LYS A 166 3.42 -17.91 1.54
CA LYS A 166 4.13 -18.64 0.48
C LYS A 166 4.56 -17.77 -0.71
N LYS A 167 3.84 -16.71 -0.98
CA LYS A 167 4.13 -15.80 -2.12
C LYS A 167 5.25 -14.81 -1.83
N VAL A 168 5.72 -14.72 -0.59
CA VAL A 168 6.75 -13.73 -0.15
C VAL A 168 8.18 -14.27 -0.27
N GLY A 169 8.37 -15.52 -0.73
CA GLY A 169 9.72 -16.05 -1.01
C GLY A 169 10.64 -16.13 0.22
N VAL A 170 10.09 -16.22 1.42
CA VAL A 170 10.84 -16.48 2.65
C VAL A 170 10.76 -17.99 2.91
N ALA A 171 11.73 -18.69 2.36
CA ALA A 171 12.09 -20.05 2.79
C ALA A 171 13.13 -19.94 3.90
#